data_506a86171fd87f5dd7beec79af72d5f9
#
_entry.id   506a86171fd87f5dd7beec79af72d5f9
#
_cell.length_a   1.000
_cell.length_b   1.000
_cell.length_c   1.000
_cell.angle_alpha   90.00
_cell.angle_beta   90.00
_cell.angle_gamma   90.00
#
_symmetry.space_group_name_H-M   'P 1'
#
loop_
_entity.id
_entity.type
_entity.pdbx_description
1 polymer ?
#
loop_
_entity_poly.entity_id
_entity_poly.type
_entity_poly.pdbx_seq_one_letter_code
_entity_poly.pdbx_strand_id
1 'polypeptide(L)'
;MLVKRFFACLLALALLVGMLSGCAAKPSETAAEPMVLFTDSLGRKVGIPASLTRVAPSGAVASMFLAVVAPEYMSTINATPSSSQYKYLDPRLIDLPTTGQMYGSKSTLNLESILSSGAQVVIDIGDKKDNMAADLDALQRQIGIPVIFIEADLPHMAAAFRTLGSILEGKAERGEELAAFVEQTVSMAEENAAKIQDSERLSVLYTSGSSGLNTDAKGSTQAQVLDLMGLENAAVVEDVSNKGGGNPINLEQLYRFDPDVILFAPGSIYVAAADDAAWQPLRAIEEGDFYEIPSMPYNWLSNPPSLNMLLGIWWLGNLLYPQYYDYDMAEKTQEIFKLFWNYDLSGEEARQMLANSTLKDTP
;
A
#
# COMPACT_ATOMS: atom_id res chain seq x y z
N MET A 1 -8.32 84.71 27.00
CA MET A 1 -7.48 83.79 26.22
C MET A 1 -7.42 82.36 26.81
N LEU A 2 -7.52 82.15 28.07
CA LEU A 2 -7.41 80.85 28.72
C LEU A 2 -8.57 79.89 28.38
N VAL A 3 -9.82 80.39 28.30
CA VAL A 3 -11.03 79.52 28.07
C VAL A 3 -11.03 78.89 26.68
N LYS A 4 -10.54 79.59 25.64
CA LYS A 4 -10.46 79.01 24.27
C LYS A 4 -9.40 77.95 24.15
N ARG A 5 -8.36 77.94 24.95
CA ARG A 5 -7.31 76.91 24.98
C ARG A 5 -7.80 75.64 25.71
N PHE A 6 -8.67 75.80 26.73
CA PHE A 6 -9.24 74.68 27.45
C PHE A 6 -10.24 73.87 26.60
N PHE A 7 -11.07 74.60 25.79
CA PHE A 7 -12.00 73.91 24.87
C PHE A 7 -11.28 73.22 23.68
N ALA A 8 -10.16 73.77 23.21
CA ALA A 8 -9.36 73.11 22.17
C ALA A 8 -8.67 71.85 22.65
N CYS A 9 -8.20 71.80 23.91
CA CYS A 9 -7.60 70.59 24.52
C CYS A 9 -8.65 69.49 24.80
N LEU A 10 -9.88 69.88 25.19
CA LEU A 10 -10.99 68.93 25.39
C LEU A 10 -11.49 68.31 24.07
N LEU A 11 -11.52 69.10 23.01
CA LEU A 11 -11.89 68.60 21.66
C LEU A 11 -10.82 67.69 21.08
N ALA A 12 -9.52 67.99 21.29
CA ALA A 12 -8.42 67.12 20.87
C ALA A 12 -8.37 65.79 21.66
N LEU A 13 -8.71 65.80 22.95
CA LEU A 13 -8.77 64.61 23.78
C LEU A 13 -9.97 63.72 23.39
N ALA A 14 -11.12 64.29 22.99
CA ALA A 14 -12.28 63.57 22.51
C ALA A 14 -12.03 62.92 21.13
N LEU A 15 -11.24 63.55 20.26
CA LEU A 15 -10.82 62.97 18.97
C LEU A 15 -9.76 61.86 19.11
N LEU A 16 -8.91 61.90 20.12
CA LEU A 16 -7.94 60.83 20.41
C LEU A 16 -8.63 59.58 20.98
N VAL A 17 -9.67 59.74 21.80
CA VAL A 17 -10.44 58.60 22.36
C VAL A 17 -11.31 57.92 21.29
N GLY A 18 -11.76 58.69 20.25
CA GLY A 18 -12.51 58.15 19.11
C GLY A 18 -11.69 57.28 18.13
N MET A 19 -10.35 57.44 18.09
CA MET A 19 -9.49 56.63 17.22
C MET A 19 -9.00 55.34 17.86
N LEU A 20 -9.25 55.08 19.14
CA LEU A 20 -8.92 53.84 19.85
C LEU A 20 -10.09 52.82 19.83
N SER A 21 -11.25 53.19 19.25
CA SER A 21 -12.33 52.26 18.90
C SER A 21 -12.12 51.60 17.54
N GLY A 22 -10.84 51.40 17.14
CA GLY A 22 -10.46 50.60 16.01
C GLY A 22 -10.91 49.19 16.23
N CYS A 23 -11.74 48.67 15.34
CA CYS A 23 -12.21 47.33 15.21
C CYS A 23 -11.19 46.33 15.78
N ALA A 24 -11.43 45.85 16.99
CA ALA A 24 -11.02 44.52 17.35
C ALA A 24 -11.81 43.60 16.45
N ALA A 25 -11.24 43.23 15.28
CA ALA A 25 -11.71 42.10 14.53
C ALA A 25 -11.72 40.96 15.57
N LYS A 26 -12.93 40.50 15.96
CA LYS A 26 -13.07 39.23 16.65
C LYS A 26 -12.23 38.25 15.84
N PRO A 27 -11.32 37.48 16.49
CA PRO A 27 -10.75 36.33 15.80
C PRO A 27 -11.95 35.60 15.22
N SER A 28 -11.95 35.38 13.92
CA SER A 28 -12.90 34.49 13.29
C SER A 28 -12.78 33.18 14.07
N GLU A 29 -13.76 32.87 14.92
CA GLU A 29 -13.90 31.51 15.43
C GLU A 29 -14.05 30.68 14.15
N THR A 30 -12.95 30.06 13.75
CA THR A 30 -12.99 28.98 12.74
C THR A 30 -13.96 27.99 13.35
N ALA A 31 -15.16 27.91 12.79
CA ALA A 31 -16.18 26.97 13.26
C ALA A 31 -15.49 25.61 13.34
N ALA A 32 -15.48 24.99 14.50
CA ALA A 32 -14.87 23.68 14.67
C ALA A 32 -15.50 22.76 13.61
N GLU A 33 -14.67 22.07 12.84
CA GLU A 33 -15.15 21.12 11.84
C GLU A 33 -16.11 20.13 12.52
N PRO A 34 -17.27 19.85 11.91
CA PRO A 34 -18.19 18.89 12.50
C PRO A 34 -17.51 17.53 12.60
N MET A 35 -17.63 16.92 13.78
CA MET A 35 -17.05 15.59 14.06
C MET A 35 -18.11 14.51 13.92
N VAL A 36 -17.73 13.37 13.33
CA VAL A 36 -18.55 12.17 13.24
C VAL A 36 -17.89 11.03 13.98
N LEU A 37 -18.69 10.12 14.54
CA LEU A 37 -18.17 8.94 15.22
C LEU A 37 -17.97 7.81 14.20
N PHE A 38 -16.72 7.48 13.93
CA PHE A 38 -16.33 6.40 13.04
C PHE A 38 -16.02 5.14 13.86
N THR A 39 -16.56 3.99 13.46
CA THR A 39 -16.18 2.68 14.04
C THR A 39 -15.18 2.02 13.11
N ASP A 40 -13.94 1.87 13.58
CA ASP A 40 -12.86 1.27 12.79
C ASP A 40 -12.92 -0.27 12.76
N SER A 41 -12.03 -0.90 12.00
CA SER A 41 -12.02 -2.36 11.83
C SER A 41 -11.61 -3.15 13.09
N LEU A 42 -11.14 -2.46 14.15
CA LEU A 42 -10.93 -3.04 15.48
C LEU A 42 -12.13 -2.86 16.40
N GLY A 43 -13.21 -2.24 15.92
CA GLY A 43 -14.41 -1.90 16.73
C GLY A 43 -14.22 -0.68 17.62
N ARG A 44 -13.11 0.07 17.48
CA ARG A 44 -12.88 1.31 18.22
C ARG A 44 -13.76 2.41 17.66
N LYS A 45 -14.35 3.22 18.55
CA LYS A 45 -15.16 4.38 18.18
C LYS A 45 -14.29 5.63 18.27
N VAL A 46 -13.94 6.18 17.13
CA VAL A 46 -13.03 7.33 17.01
C VAL A 46 -13.80 8.51 16.41
N GLY A 47 -13.73 9.67 17.08
CA GLY A 47 -14.25 10.91 16.50
C GLY A 47 -13.29 11.40 15.40
N ILE A 48 -13.80 11.56 14.18
CA ILE A 48 -13.04 12.11 13.06
C ILE A 48 -13.78 13.29 12.43
N PRO A 49 -13.10 14.24 11.76
CA PRO A 49 -13.78 15.26 10.98
C PRO A 49 -14.75 14.65 9.95
N ALA A 50 -15.90 15.29 9.76
CA ALA A 50 -16.92 14.82 8.81
C ALA A 50 -16.46 14.88 7.35
N SER A 51 -15.44 15.70 7.06
CA SER A 51 -14.82 15.83 5.74
C SER A 51 -13.30 15.71 5.90
N LEU A 52 -12.73 14.66 5.32
CA LEU A 52 -11.30 14.41 5.34
C LEU A 52 -10.69 14.76 3.99
N THR A 53 -9.83 15.78 4.01
CA THR A 53 -9.06 16.26 2.84
C THR A 53 -7.57 16.32 3.10
N ARG A 54 -7.13 15.94 4.34
CA ARG A 54 -5.72 15.95 4.71
C ARG A 54 -5.42 14.83 5.71
N VAL A 55 -4.81 13.78 5.21
CA VAL A 55 -4.59 12.54 5.96
C VAL A 55 -3.12 12.13 5.95
N ALA A 56 -2.68 11.46 7.01
CA ALA A 56 -1.33 10.89 7.09
C ALA A 56 -1.40 9.36 7.14
N PRO A 57 -0.62 8.64 6.33
CA PRO A 57 -0.49 7.18 6.45
C PRO A 57 0.37 6.82 7.66
N SER A 58 0.05 5.68 8.30
CA SER A 58 0.86 5.10 9.37
C SER A 58 2.06 4.29 8.87
N GLY A 59 2.10 3.97 7.57
CA GLY A 59 3.12 3.10 6.99
C GLY A 59 2.93 2.85 5.50
N ALA A 60 3.66 1.86 4.97
CA ALA A 60 3.75 1.60 3.53
C ALA A 60 2.40 1.17 2.92
N VAL A 61 1.68 0.24 3.54
CA VAL A 61 0.38 -0.23 3.03
C VAL A 61 -0.62 0.92 2.98
N ALA A 62 -0.73 1.71 4.06
CA ALA A 62 -1.60 2.88 4.10
C ALA A 62 -1.21 3.92 3.02
N SER A 63 0.09 4.14 2.80
CA SER A 63 0.57 5.03 1.71
C SER A 63 0.12 4.55 0.34
N MET A 64 0.20 3.25 0.07
CA MET A 64 -0.20 2.67 -1.22
C MET A 64 -1.71 2.81 -1.47
N PHE A 65 -2.54 2.53 -0.47
CA PHE A 65 -4.00 2.69 -0.59
C PHE A 65 -4.40 4.15 -0.79
N LEU A 66 -3.85 5.06 0.01
CA LEU A 66 -4.15 6.48 -0.10
C LEU A 66 -3.66 7.06 -1.42
N ALA A 67 -2.51 6.62 -1.92
CA ALA A 67 -1.96 7.08 -3.20
C ALA A 67 -2.84 6.74 -4.41
N VAL A 68 -3.65 5.69 -4.36
CA VAL A 68 -4.56 5.33 -5.46
C VAL A 68 -5.98 5.86 -5.28
N VAL A 69 -6.40 6.14 -4.04
CA VAL A 69 -7.73 6.70 -3.75
C VAL A 69 -7.74 8.22 -3.83
N ALA A 70 -6.80 8.89 -3.15
CA ALA A 70 -6.75 10.34 -2.99
C ALA A 70 -5.33 10.86 -2.75
N PRO A 71 -4.42 10.76 -3.73
CA PRO A 71 -3.04 11.23 -3.56
C PRO A 71 -2.97 12.71 -3.18
N GLU A 72 -3.94 13.53 -3.61
CA GLU A 72 -4.04 14.96 -3.29
C GLU A 72 -4.37 15.25 -1.82
N TYR A 73 -4.88 14.27 -1.07
CA TYR A 73 -5.22 14.42 0.35
C TYR A 73 -4.11 13.91 1.26
N MET A 74 -3.08 13.29 0.72
CA MET A 74 -1.93 12.87 1.51
C MET A 74 -1.13 14.07 1.98
N SER A 75 -0.95 14.19 3.29
CA SER A 75 -0.14 15.23 3.91
C SER A 75 1.31 14.80 4.13
N THR A 76 1.54 13.49 4.14
CA THR A 76 2.83 12.81 4.31
C THR A 76 2.84 11.50 3.55
N ILE A 77 4.02 10.90 3.43
CA ILE A 77 4.21 9.56 2.87
C ILE A 77 5.10 8.74 3.81
N ASN A 78 5.02 7.41 3.78
CA ASN A 78 5.88 6.59 4.63
C ASN A 78 7.37 6.71 4.29
N ALA A 79 7.71 6.72 3.02
CA ALA A 79 9.09 6.86 2.52
C ALA A 79 9.07 7.57 1.15
N THR A 80 10.12 8.30 0.83
CA THR A 80 10.28 8.90 -0.50
C THR A 80 10.32 7.77 -1.55
N PRO A 81 9.48 7.81 -2.59
CA PRO A 81 9.54 6.85 -3.67
C PRO A 81 10.93 6.84 -4.33
N SER A 82 11.34 5.71 -4.89
CA SER A 82 12.59 5.62 -5.66
C SER A 82 12.45 6.33 -7.02
N SER A 83 13.58 6.71 -7.62
CA SER A 83 13.57 7.36 -8.94
C SER A 83 12.88 6.51 -10.03
N SER A 84 12.92 5.19 -9.93
CA SER A 84 12.21 4.27 -10.84
C SER A 84 10.70 4.29 -10.66
N GLN A 85 10.22 4.60 -9.44
CA GLN A 85 8.79 4.71 -9.14
C GLN A 85 8.19 6.07 -9.54
N TYR A 86 9.00 7.15 -9.54
CA TYR A 86 8.54 8.52 -9.84
C TYR A 86 7.72 8.62 -11.12
N LYS A 87 8.08 7.83 -12.12
CA LYS A 87 7.43 7.82 -13.42
C LYS A 87 5.95 7.43 -13.35
N TYR A 88 5.61 6.52 -12.44
CA TYR A 88 4.30 5.89 -12.36
C TYR A 88 3.39 6.49 -11.29
N LEU A 89 3.97 7.13 -10.29
CA LEU A 89 3.23 7.67 -9.16
C LEU A 89 2.83 9.13 -9.39
N ASP A 90 1.80 9.57 -8.69
CA ASP A 90 1.39 10.98 -8.72
C ASP A 90 2.57 11.88 -8.29
N PRO A 91 2.94 12.89 -9.09
CA PRO A 91 4.08 13.76 -8.80
C PRO A 91 3.99 14.46 -7.43
N ARG A 92 2.78 14.68 -6.91
CA ARG A 92 2.58 15.29 -5.58
C ARG A 92 3.16 14.46 -4.44
N LEU A 93 3.33 13.14 -4.62
CA LEU A 93 3.85 12.23 -3.60
C LEU A 93 5.36 12.35 -3.42
N ILE A 94 6.09 12.89 -4.40
CA ILE A 94 7.55 12.90 -4.43
C ILE A 94 8.13 13.80 -3.35
N ASP A 95 7.50 14.97 -3.15
CA ASP A 95 7.98 16.00 -2.24
C ASP A 95 7.29 15.99 -0.86
N LEU A 96 6.45 14.98 -0.59
CA LEU A 96 5.78 14.87 0.70
C LEU A 96 6.78 14.58 1.83
N PRO A 97 6.59 15.19 3.02
CA PRO A 97 7.36 14.82 4.21
C PRO A 97 7.21 13.34 4.53
N THR A 98 8.31 12.68 4.89
CA THR A 98 8.28 11.26 5.23
C THR A 98 7.98 11.04 6.71
N THR A 99 7.15 10.02 7.00
CA THR A 99 6.77 9.66 8.37
C THR A 99 7.38 8.35 8.85
N GLY A 100 7.98 7.54 7.97
CA GLY A 100 8.38 6.18 8.33
C GLY A 100 7.17 5.25 8.47
N GLN A 101 7.23 4.34 9.44
CA GLN A 101 6.15 3.37 9.63
C GLN A 101 5.96 3.00 11.11
N MET A 102 4.71 2.74 11.50
CA MET A 102 4.36 2.35 12.87
C MET A 102 4.73 0.90 13.17
N TYR A 103 4.50 -0.01 12.22
CA TYR A 103 4.75 -1.43 12.34
C TYR A 103 5.82 -1.92 11.37
N GLY A 104 6.40 -3.10 11.68
CA GLY A 104 7.42 -3.74 10.86
C GLY A 104 8.77 -3.83 11.54
N SER A 105 9.76 -4.40 10.84
CA SER A 105 11.12 -4.66 11.37
C SER A 105 11.90 -3.38 11.70
N LYS A 106 11.50 -2.24 11.13
CA LYS A 106 12.11 -0.93 11.36
C LYS A 106 11.00 0.09 11.65
N SER A 107 10.32 -0.09 12.79
CA SER A 107 9.34 0.90 13.26
C SER A 107 10.08 2.22 13.55
N THR A 108 9.76 3.26 12.78
CA THR A 108 10.44 4.57 12.83
C THR A 108 9.45 5.72 12.63
N LEU A 109 8.22 5.59 13.17
CA LEU A 109 7.19 6.60 12.93
C LEU A 109 7.63 7.96 13.46
N ASN A 110 7.72 8.95 12.58
CA ASN A 110 8.10 10.33 12.89
C ASN A 110 6.85 11.15 13.23
N LEU A 111 6.59 11.31 14.51
CA LEU A 111 5.43 12.04 15.01
C LEU A 111 5.49 13.54 14.70
N GLU A 112 6.67 14.13 14.67
CA GLU A 112 6.86 15.54 14.34
C GLU A 112 6.45 15.82 12.89
N SER A 113 6.81 14.94 11.95
CA SER A 113 6.36 15.05 10.56
C SER A 113 4.84 14.99 10.44
N ILE A 114 4.18 14.09 11.19
CA ILE A 114 2.73 14.00 11.21
C ILE A 114 2.10 15.28 11.74
N LEU A 115 2.56 15.76 12.90
CA LEU A 115 2.02 16.96 13.54
C LEU A 115 2.22 18.21 12.68
N SER A 116 3.40 18.38 12.09
CA SER A 116 3.73 19.55 11.24
C SER A 116 3.01 19.51 9.89
N SER A 117 2.58 18.34 9.42
CA SER A 117 1.88 18.19 8.16
C SER A 117 0.44 18.75 8.17
N GLY A 118 -0.14 18.96 9.35
CA GLY A 118 -1.53 19.39 9.51
C GLY A 118 -2.55 18.29 9.17
N ALA A 119 -2.18 17.01 9.31
CA ALA A 119 -3.10 15.90 9.11
C ALA A 119 -4.31 15.98 10.05
N GLN A 120 -5.50 15.78 9.52
CA GLN A 120 -6.75 15.71 10.27
C GLN A 120 -6.92 14.33 10.94
N VAL A 121 -6.37 13.28 10.34
CA VAL A 121 -6.42 11.90 10.84
C VAL A 121 -5.16 11.15 10.40
N VAL A 122 -4.72 10.21 11.22
CA VAL A 122 -3.75 9.17 10.82
C VAL A 122 -4.52 7.92 10.48
N ILE A 123 -4.28 7.36 9.30
CA ILE A 123 -4.94 6.14 8.83
C ILE A 123 -3.92 5.01 8.80
N ASP A 124 -4.19 3.96 9.56
CA ASP A 124 -3.47 2.70 9.50
C ASP A 124 -4.27 1.69 8.67
N ILE A 125 -3.60 1.01 7.74
CA ILE A 125 -4.23 0.06 6.81
C ILE A 125 -3.37 -1.20 6.73
N GLY A 126 -3.99 -2.36 6.77
CA GLY A 126 -3.34 -3.66 6.61
C GLY A 126 -3.99 -4.76 7.43
N ASP A 127 -3.19 -5.71 7.87
CA ASP A 127 -3.66 -6.85 8.66
C ASP A 127 -3.83 -6.49 10.13
N LYS A 128 -4.78 -7.10 10.81
CA LYS A 128 -4.89 -7.04 12.26
C LYS A 128 -3.67 -7.66 12.94
N LYS A 129 -3.22 -7.02 14.01
CA LYS A 129 -2.11 -7.47 14.84
C LYS A 129 -2.52 -7.52 16.30
N ASP A 130 -1.83 -8.32 17.08
CA ASP A 130 -2.01 -8.35 18.53
C ASP A 130 -1.73 -6.97 19.14
N ASN A 131 -2.50 -6.60 20.14
CA ASN A 131 -2.43 -5.33 20.88
C ASN A 131 -2.65 -4.04 20.05
N MET A 132 -3.00 -4.16 18.77
CA MET A 132 -3.10 -3.02 17.85
C MET A 132 -4.04 -1.92 18.36
N ALA A 133 -5.19 -2.27 18.94
CA ALA A 133 -6.11 -1.27 19.49
C ALA A 133 -5.44 -0.40 20.57
N ALA A 134 -4.68 -1.01 21.48
CA ALA A 134 -3.96 -0.30 22.52
C ALA A 134 -2.84 0.59 21.98
N ASP A 135 -2.13 0.11 20.96
CA ASP A 135 -1.04 0.85 20.30
C ASP A 135 -1.58 2.09 19.58
N LEU A 136 -2.68 1.96 18.82
CA LEU A 136 -3.31 3.08 18.12
C LEU A 136 -3.92 4.10 19.10
N ASP A 137 -4.51 3.64 20.21
CA ASP A 137 -4.98 4.54 21.27
C ASP A 137 -3.83 5.28 21.95
N ALA A 138 -2.68 4.62 22.14
CA ALA A 138 -1.48 5.26 22.68
C ALA A 138 -0.95 6.32 21.71
N LEU A 139 -0.85 6.00 20.44
CA LEU A 139 -0.45 6.94 19.38
C LEU A 139 -1.39 8.14 19.35
N GLN A 140 -2.72 7.92 19.31
CA GLN A 140 -3.72 8.98 19.30
C GLN A 140 -3.58 9.93 20.50
N ARG A 141 -3.39 9.37 21.72
CA ARG A 141 -3.15 10.21 22.90
C ARG A 141 -1.87 11.03 22.83
N GLN A 142 -0.83 10.46 22.23
CA GLN A 142 0.49 11.10 22.11
C GLN A 142 0.48 12.27 21.14
N ILE A 143 -0.20 12.13 19.97
CA ILE A 143 -0.20 13.15 18.93
C ILE A 143 -1.43 14.08 18.99
N GLY A 144 -2.49 13.71 19.73
CA GLY A 144 -3.71 14.50 19.80
C GLY A 144 -4.53 14.55 18.49
N ILE A 145 -4.19 13.71 17.50
CA ILE A 145 -4.89 13.58 16.22
C ILE A 145 -5.61 12.22 16.21
N PRO A 146 -6.85 12.11 15.70
CA PRO A 146 -7.52 10.81 15.56
C PRO A 146 -6.67 9.81 14.79
N VAL A 147 -6.67 8.56 15.25
CA VAL A 147 -5.96 7.44 14.60
C VAL A 147 -6.96 6.32 14.37
N ILE A 148 -7.19 5.93 13.12
CA ILE A 148 -8.14 4.88 12.74
C ILE A 148 -7.41 3.72 12.06
N PHE A 149 -8.01 2.53 12.13
CA PHE A 149 -7.55 1.33 11.45
C PHE A 149 -8.58 0.84 10.44
N ILE A 150 -8.12 0.50 9.25
CA ILE A 150 -8.91 -0.14 8.19
C ILE A 150 -8.24 -1.46 7.83
N GLU A 151 -8.92 -2.57 8.07
CA GLU A 151 -8.45 -3.90 7.68
C GLU A 151 -8.46 -4.04 6.15
N ALA A 152 -7.36 -4.50 5.58
CA ALA A 152 -7.16 -4.54 4.13
C ALA A 152 -6.25 -5.68 3.67
N ASP A 153 -6.32 -6.83 4.35
CA ASP A 153 -5.84 -8.08 3.76
C ASP A 153 -6.68 -8.42 2.52
N LEU A 154 -6.29 -9.41 1.74
CA LEU A 154 -6.93 -9.69 0.47
C LEU A 154 -8.45 -9.88 0.55
N PRO A 155 -9.02 -10.61 1.53
CA PRO A 155 -10.47 -10.73 1.71
C PRO A 155 -11.19 -9.42 2.08
N HIS A 156 -10.51 -8.48 2.74
CA HIS A 156 -11.10 -7.21 3.21
C HIS A 156 -10.78 -6.01 2.31
N MET A 157 -9.97 -6.21 1.27
CA MET A 157 -9.45 -5.12 0.44
C MET A 157 -10.53 -4.30 -0.27
N ALA A 158 -11.56 -4.94 -0.81
CA ALA A 158 -12.70 -4.24 -1.42
C ALA A 158 -13.44 -3.36 -0.41
N ALA A 159 -13.70 -3.88 0.79
CA ALA A 159 -14.33 -3.13 1.87
C ALA A 159 -13.44 -1.97 2.35
N ALA A 160 -12.11 -2.14 2.34
CA ALA A 160 -11.17 -1.06 2.67
C ALA A 160 -11.26 0.11 1.69
N PHE A 161 -11.32 -0.16 0.39
CA PHE A 161 -11.49 0.88 -0.63
C PHE A 161 -12.82 1.63 -0.48
N ARG A 162 -13.93 0.91 -0.25
CA ARG A 162 -15.23 1.53 0.03
C ARG A 162 -15.20 2.39 1.29
N THR A 163 -14.55 1.90 2.34
CA THR A 163 -14.39 2.66 3.60
C THR A 163 -13.61 3.94 3.37
N LEU A 164 -12.46 3.87 2.69
CA LEU A 164 -11.68 5.06 2.32
C LEU A 164 -12.50 6.04 1.48
N GLY A 165 -13.19 5.53 0.45
CA GLY A 165 -14.07 6.34 -0.40
C GLY A 165 -15.16 7.06 0.39
N SER A 166 -15.69 6.44 1.45
CA SER A 166 -16.78 6.99 2.27
C SER A 166 -16.33 8.08 3.24
N ILE A 167 -15.08 8.03 3.74
CA ILE A 167 -14.55 8.99 4.72
C ILE A 167 -13.75 10.12 4.09
N LEU A 168 -13.22 9.94 2.88
CA LEU A 168 -12.48 10.95 2.14
C LEU A 168 -13.44 11.77 1.27
N GLU A 169 -13.37 13.09 1.35
CA GLU A 169 -14.30 13.99 0.66
C GLU A 169 -14.33 13.73 -0.86
N GLY A 170 -15.53 13.51 -1.40
CA GLY A 170 -15.75 13.34 -2.84
C GLY A 170 -15.10 12.08 -3.45
N LYS A 171 -14.71 11.07 -2.63
CA LYS A 171 -14.02 9.86 -3.11
C LYS A 171 -14.88 8.60 -3.16
N ALA A 172 -16.19 8.71 -2.94
CA ALA A 172 -17.08 7.55 -2.90
C ALA A 172 -17.07 6.74 -4.22
N GLU A 173 -17.16 7.42 -5.37
CA GLU A 173 -17.10 6.74 -6.68
C GLU A 173 -15.75 6.07 -6.91
N ARG A 174 -14.65 6.73 -6.53
CA ARG A 174 -13.31 6.17 -6.67
C ARG A 174 -13.11 4.95 -5.77
N GLY A 175 -13.60 5.00 -4.54
CA GLY A 175 -13.59 3.85 -3.63
C GLY A 175 -14.36 2.66 -4.19
N GLU A 176 -15.53 2.90 -4.79
CA GLU A 176 -16.35 1.85 -5.40
C GLU A 176 -15.70 1.26 -6.66
N GLU A 177 -15.14 2.10 -7.54
CA GLU A 177 -14.41 1.66 -8.74
C GLU A 177 -13.26 0.68 -8.38
N LEU A 178 -12.46 1.04 -7.39
CA LEU A 178 -11.34 0.21 -6.93
C LEU A 178 -11.84 -1.07 -6.23
N ALA A 179 -12.90 -0.97 -5.43
CA ALA A 179 -13.51 -2.12 -4.77
C ALA A 179 -14.08 -3.13 -5.78
N ALA A 180 -14.76 -2.65 -6.82
CA ALA A 180 -15.29 -3.49 -7.89
C ALA A 180 -14.18 -4.24 -8.64
N PHE A 181 -13.03 -3.58 -8.89
CA PHE A 181 -11.88 -4.23 -9.49
C PHE A 181 -11.28 -5.32 -8.60
N VAL A 182 -11.20 -5.08 -7.28
CA VAL A 182 -10.75 -6.11 -6.31
C VAL A 182 -11.69 -7.33 -6.37
N GLU A 183 -13.00 -7.11 -6.27
CA GLU A 183 -14.00 -8.18 -6.30
C GLU A 183 -13.94 -8.98 -7.60
N GLN A 184 -13.84 -8.30 -8.74
CA GLN A 184 -13.66 -8.95 -10.04
C GLN A 184 -12.40 -9.82 -10.07
N THR A 185 -11.27 -9.31 -9.57
CA THR A 185 -9.97 -10.01 -9.56
C THR A 185 -10.04 -11.25 -8.65
N VAL A 186 -10.58 -11.10 -7.44
CA VAL A 186 -10.69 -12.20 -6.48
C VAL A 186 -11.64 -13.28 -7.00
N SER A 187 -12.85 -12.90 -7.46
CA SER A 187 -13.82 -13.86 -8.01
C SER A 187 -13.26 -14.63 -9.20
N MET A 188 -12.57 -13.94 -10.12
CA MET A 188 -11.90 -14.59 -11.26
C MET A 188 -10.85 -15.61 -10.79
N ALA A 189 -10.04 -15.25 -9.78
CA ALA A 189 -9.01 -16.15 -9.27
C ALA A 189 -9.64 -17.40 -8.60
N GLU A 190 -10.66 -17.22 -7.77
CA GLU A 190 -11.40 -18.32 -7.12
C GLU A 190 -12.08 -19.25 -8.14
N GLU A 191 -12.76 -18.68 -9.14
CA GLU A 191 -13.42 -19.43 -10.20
C GLU A 191 -12.42 -20.23 -11.04
N ASN A 192 -11.26 -19.68 -11.33
CA ASN A 192 -10.22 -20.37 -12.09
C ASN A 192 -9.49 -21.41 -11.23
N ALA A 193 -9.20 -21.11 -9.97
CA ALA A 193 -8.62 -22.08 -9.01
C ALA A 193 -9.50 -23.33 -8.87
N ALA A 194 -10.83 -23.16 -8.90
CA ALA A 194 -11.78 -24.27 -8.83
C ALA A 194 -11.77 -25.17 -10.09
N LYS A 195 -11.25 -24.70 -11.23
CA LYS A 195 -11.11 -25.50 -12.47
C LYS A 195 -9.83 -26.32 -12.51
N ILE A 196 -8.81 -25.95 -11.72
CA ILE A 196 -7.50 -26.61 -11.69
C ILE A 196 -7.66 -27.95 -10.95
N GLN A 197 -7.38 -29.05 -11.64
CA GLN A 197 -7.41 -30.39 -11.05
C GLN A 197 -6.20 -30.57 -10.13
N ASP A 198 -6.31 -31.45 -9.12
CA ASP A 198 -5.20 -31.70 -8.18
C ASP A 198 -3.90 -32.14 -8.88
N SER A 199 -4.01 -32.87 -10.01
CA SER A 199 -2.87 -33.30 -10.83
C SER A 199 -2.23 -32.17 -11.66
N GLU A 200 -2.87 -31.01 -11.77
CA GLU A 200 -2.40 -29.82 -12.52
C GLU A 200 -1.88 -28.73 -11.57
N ARG A 201 -2.04 -28.93 -10.25
CA ARG A 201 -1.59 -27.94 -9.25
C ARG A 201 -0.07 -27.87 -9.23
N LEU A 202 0.45 -26.68 -9.51
CA LEU A 202 1.88 -26.41 -9.48
C LEU A 202 2.33 -26.04 -8.07
N SER A 203 3.45 -26.61 -7.65
CA SER A 203 4.16 -26.18 -6.46
C SER A 203 5.06 -24.99 -6.79
N VAL A 204 4.91 -23.92 -6.04
CA VAL A 204 5.57 -22.63 -6.29
C VAL A 204 6.41 -22.22 -5.09
N LEU A 205 7.65 -21.82 -5.34
CA LEU A 205 8.53 -21.23 -4.33
C LEU A 205 8.78 -19.76 -4.65
N TYR A 206 8.31 -18.87 -3.80
CA TYR A 206 8.74 -17.47 -3.79
C TYR A 206 10.08 -17.36 -3.08
N THR A 207 11.04 -16.62 -3.65
CA THR A 207 12.35 -16.38 -3.05
C THR A 207 12.74 -14.91 -3.06
N SER A 208 13.47 -14.48 -2.03
CA SER A 208 13.91 -13.10 -1.86
C SER A 208 15.29 -13.03 -1.18
N GLY A 209 15.80 -11.79 -1.04
CA GLY A 209 17.15 -11.56 -0.56
C GLY A 209 18.22 -11.82 -1.63
N SER A 210 19.42 -11.29 -1.47
CA SER A 210 20.49 -11.36 -2.47
C SER A 210 20.93 -12.77 -2.84
N SER A 211 20.78 -13.73 -1.90
CA SER A 211 21.06 -15.15 -2.14
C SER A 211 19.84 -15.96 -2.57
N GLY A 212 18.65 -15.38 -2.58
CA GLY A 212 17.38 -16.08 -2.80
C GLY A 212 16.95 -17.00 -1.65
N LEU A 213 17.62 -16.94 -0.49
CA LEU A 213 17.37 -17.85 0.64
C LEU A 213 16.46 -17.26 1.72
N ASN A 214 15.49 -16.43 1.31
CA ASN A 214 14.36 -16.05 2.11
C ASN A 214 13.07 -16.36 1.32
N THR A 215 12.01 -16.78 2.01
CA THR A 215 10.75 -17.19 1.37
C THR A 215 9.54 -16.69 2.14
N ASP A 216 8.44 -16.44 1.44
CA ASP A 216 7.14 -16.22 2.03
C ASP A 216 6.45 -17.60 2.18
N ALA A 217 6.52 -18.15 3.40
CA ALA A 217 6.08 -19.51 3.68
C ALA A 217 4.55 -19.66 3.61
N LYS A 218 4.08 -20.90 3.41
CA LYS A 218 2.67 -21.26 3.42
C LYS A 218 2.00 -20.79 4.71
N GLY A 219 0.86 -20.08 4.56
CA GLY A 219 0.12 -19.50 5.68
C GLY A 219 0.61 -18.14 6.15
N SER A 220 1.65 -17.55 5.50
CA SER A 220 2.00 -16.15 5.74
C SER A 220 1.06 -15.20 4.99
N THR A 221 0.89 -13.98 5.51
CA THR A 221 0.11 -12.93 4.83
C THR A 221 0.67 -12.61 3.44
N GLN A 222 1.98 -12.76 3.27
CA GLN A 222 2.66 -12.51 2.00
C GLN A 222 2.36 -13.59 0.94
N ALA A 223 1.92 -14.79 1.34
CA ALA A 223 1.64 -15.92 0.45
C ALA A 223 0.16 -16.00 0.01
N GLN A 224 -0.70 -15.07 0.42
CA GLN A 224 -2.16 -15.11 0.16
C GLN A 224 -2.52 -15.25 -1.32
N VAL A 225 -1.71 -14.70 -2.23
CA VAL A 225 -1.94 -14.83 -3.68
C VAL A 225 -1.84 -16.29 -4.11
N LEU A 226 -0.85 -17.03 -3.63
CA LEU A 226 -0.68 -18.44 -3.97
C LEU A 226 -1.87 -19.28 -3.47
N ASP A 227 -2.29 -19.02 -2.22
CA ASP A 227 -3.42 -19.71 -1.60
C ASP A 227 -4.74 -19.44 -2.37
N LEU A 228 -5.02 -18.17 -2.71
CA LEU A 228 -6.22 -17.77 -3.46
C LEU A 228 -6.28 -18.44 -4.83
N MET A 229 -5.14 -18.54 -5.51
CA MET A 229 -5.05 -19.12 -6.84
C MET A 229 -5.02 -20.67 -6.85
N GLY A 230 -5.09 -21.31 -5.68
CA GLY A 230 -5.04 -22.74 -5.53
C GLY A 230 -3.68 -23.37 -5.89
N LEU A 231 -2.61 -22.57 -5.84
CA LEU A 231 -1.23 -23.01 -6.01
C LEU A 231 -0.72 -23.68 -4.72
N GLU A 232 0.19 -24.62 -4.88
CA GLU A 232 0.86 -25.22 -3.72
C GLU A 232 2.09 -24.38 -3.36
N ASN A 233 2.09 -23.74 -2.19
CA ASN A 233 3.29 -23.09 -1.69
C ASN A 233 4.27 -24.14 -1.19
N ALA A 234 5.41 -24.30 -1.88
CA ALA A 234 6.42 -25.31 -1.58
C ALA A 234 7.12 -25.05 -0.23
N ALA A 235 7.13 -23.80 0.23
CA ALA A 235 7.81 -23.42 1.47
C ALA A 235 6.93 -23.71 2.69
N VAL A 236 7.01 -24.93 3.20
CA VAL A 236 6.35 -25.35 4.45
C VAL A 236 7.40 -25.32 5.57
N VAL A 237 7.17 -24.47 6.58
CA VAL A 237 8.07 -24.29 7.74
C VAL A 237 7.28 -24.40 9.04
N GLU A 238 7.97 -24.67 10.16
CA GLU A 238 7.32 -24.77 11.48
C GLU A 238 6.84 -23.40 12.00
N ASP A 239 7.73 -22.39 11.92
CA ASP A 239 7.48 -21.03 12.42
C ASP A 239 7.29 -20.08 11.24
N VAL A 240 6.05 -19.74 10.93
CA VAL A 240 5.72 -18.83 9.82
C VAL A 240 5.94 -17.37 10.21
N SER A 241 6.76 -16.66 9.43
CA SER A 241 7.03 -15.24 9.61
C SER A 241 6.10 -14.39 8.76
N ASN A 242 5.38 -13.45 9.41
CA ASN A 242 4.63 -12.38 8.74
C ASN A 242 5.41 -11.05 8.71
N LYS A 243 6.74 -11.10 8.86
CA LYS A 243 7.61 -9.91 8.79
C LYS A 243 8.17 -9.74 7.38
N GLY A 244 8.36 -8.50 6.96
CA GLY A 244 9.02 -8.22 5.68
C GLY A 244 10.38 -8.93 5.59
N GLY A 245 10.60 -9.65 4.48
CA GLY A 245 11.74 -10.52 4.27
C GLY A 245 11.46 -12.01 4.52
N GLY A 246 10.27 -12.36 5.03
CA GLY A 246 9.79 -13.73 5.16
C GLY A 246 10.60 -14.61 6.12
N ASN A 247 10.67 -15.89 5.78
CA ASN A 247 11.43 -16.90 6.51
C ASN A 247 12.79 -17.14 5.85
N PRO A 248 13.92 -17.10 6.60
CA PRO A 248 15.19 -17.59 6.08
C PRO A 248 15.14 -19.10 5.92
N ILE A 249 15.68 -19.60 4.80
CA ILE A 249 15.81 -21.01 4.50
C ILE A 249 17.30 -21.35 4.21
N ASN A 250 17.64 -22.60 4.36
CA ASN A 250 18.96 -23.13 3.98
C ASN A 250 18.87 -24.00 2.71
N LEU A 251 20.01 -24.39 2.15
CA LEU A 251 20.06 -25.19 0.92
C LEU A 251 19.39 -26.58 1.08
N GLU A 252 19.48 -27.21 2.27
CA GLU A 252 18.81 -28.47 2.51
C GLU A 252 17.28 -28.34 2.44
N GLN A 253 16.74 -27.26 3.00
CA GLN A 253 15.30 -26.96 2.89
C GLN A 253 14.94 -26.65 1.44
N LEU A 254 15.73 -25.84 0.74
CA LEU A 254 15.52 -25.50 -0.66
C LEU A 254 15.43 -26.77 -1.54
N TYR A 255 16.38 -27.70 -1.40
CA TYR A 255 16.37 -28.95 -2.15
C TYR A 255 15.23 -29.89 -1.76
N ARG A 256 14.75 -29.83 -0.51
CA ARG A 256 13.59 -30.60 -0.07
C ARG A 256 12.27 -30.05 -0.62
N PHE A 257 12.20 -28.74 -0.81
CA PHE A 257 11.02 -28.12 -1.40
C PHE A 257 10.85 -28.48 -2.88
N ASP A 258 11.93 -28.53 -3.64
CA ASP A 258 11.99 -28.89 -5.07
C ASP A 258 10.73 -28.51 -5.86
N PRO A 259 10.43 -27.19 -5.97
CA PRO A 259 9.20 -26.69 -6.55
C PRO A 259 9.13 -26.93 -8.07
N ASP A 260 7.91 -26.92 -8.63
CA ASP A 260 7.70 -26.89 -10.07
C ASP A 260 8.11 -25.54 -10.68
N VAL A 261 7.91 -24.44 -9.93
CA VAL A 261 8.17 -23.07 -10.37
C VAL A 261 8.87 -22.26 -9.27
N ILE A 262 9.87 -21.48 -9.65
CA ILE A 262 10.54 -20.54 -8.73
C ILE A 262 10.27 -19.10 -9.16
N LEU A 263 9.78 -18.28 -8.22
CA LEU A 263 9.53 -16.86 -8.38
C LEU A 263 10.56 -16.07 -7.58
N PHE A 264 11.43 -15.36 -8.27
CA PHE A 264 12.48 -14.56 -7.68
C PHE A 264 12.03 -13.11 -7.47
N ALA A 265 12.15 -12.60 -6.25
CA ALA A 265 11.97 -11.18 -6.01
C ALA A 265 13.05 -10.35 -6.74
N PRO A 266 12.75 -9.12 -7.15
CA PRO A 266 13.73 -8.24 -7.77
C PRO A 266 14.96 -8.02 -6.90
N GLY A 267 16.14 -8.02 -7.52
CA GLY A 267 17.42 -7.90 -6.82
C GLY A 267 17.86 -9.15 -6.06
N SER A 268 17.18 -10.28 -6.27
CA SER A 268 17.59 -11.61 -5.83
C SER A 268 18.59 -12.24 -6.79
N ILE A 269 18.86 -13.54 -6.65
CA ILE A 269 19.83 -14.28 -7.46
C ILE A 269 19.36 -14.60 -8.89
N TYR A 270 18.17 -14.18 -9.31
CA TYR A 270 17.54 -14.53 -10.59
C TYR A 270 18.50 -14.59 -11.79
N VAL A 271 19.28 -13.54 -12.01
CA VAL A 271 20.19 -13.43 -13.15
C VAL A 271 21.31 -14.50 -13.13
N ALA A 272 21.71 -14.92 -11.94
CA ALA A 272 22.78 -15.90 -11.76
C ALA A 272 22.25 -17.32 -11.46
N ALA A 273 20.96 -17.51 -11.22
CA ALA A 273 20.39 -18.75 -10.71
C ALA A 273 20.71 -19.97 -11.61
N ALA A 274 20.67 -19.80 -12.92
CA ALA A 274 20.96 -20.87 -13.88
C ALA A 274 22.44 -21.33 -13.88
N ASP A 275 23.37 -20.45 -13.47
CA ASP A 275 24.80 -20.70 -13.42
C ASP A 275 25.31 -20.97 -11.98
N ASP A 276 24.49 -20.77 -10.97
CA ASP A 276 24.87 -20.95 -9.57
C ASP A 276 24.77 -22.41 -9.14
N ALA A 277 25.86 -22.97 -8.63
CA ALA A 277 25.97 -24.37 -8.26
C ALA A 277 24.98 -24.81 -7.16
N ALA A 278 24.46 -23.88 -6.36
CA ALA A 278 23.45 -24.18 -5.34
C ALA A 278 22.03 -24.23 -5.91
N TRP A 279 21.78 -23.58 -7.04
CA TRP A 279 20.46 -23.52 -7.67
C TRP A 279 20.29 -24.50 -8.82
N GLN A 280 21.37 -24.81 -9.57
CA GLN A 280 21.38 -25.76 -10.71
C GLN A 280 20.73 -27.12 -10.43
N PRO A 281 20.86 -27.75 -9.23
CA PRO A 281 20.24 -29.04 -8.97
C PRO A 281 18.72 -29.04 -8.88
N LEU A 282 18.06 -27.87 -8.86
CA LEU A 282 16.62 -27.77 -8.76
C LEU A 282 15.95 -27.99 -10.12
N ARG A 283 14.91 -28.83 -10.16
CA ARG A 283 14.17 -29.16 -11.37
C ARG A 283 13.66 -27.91 -12.09
N ALA A 284 13.06 -26.97 -11.38
CA ALA A 284 12.58 -25.72 -11.97
C ALA A 284 13.70 -24.90 -12.66
N ILE A 285 14.94 -24.97 -12.19
CA ILE A 285 16.08 -24.31 -12.83
C ILE A 285 16.53 -25.07 -14.08
N GLU A 286 16.60 -26.41 -14.01
CA GLU A 286 16.96 -27.27 -15.14
C GLU A 286 15.94 -27.16 -16.28
N GLU A 287 14.66 -27.12 -15.99
CA GLU A 287 13.55 -27.01 -16.94
C GLU A 287 13.31 -25.56 -17.43
N GLY A 288 13.88 -24.57 -16.75
CA GLY A 288 13.73 -23.15 -17.11
C GLY A 288 12.50 -22.49 -16.49
N ASP A 289 11.79 -23.16 -15.58
CA ASP A 289 10.55 -22.69 -14.94
C ASP A 289 10.83 -21.78 -13.74
N PHE A 290 11.61 -20.74 -13.98
CA PHE A 290 11.91 -19.73 -12.99
C PHE A 290 11.82 -18.32 -13.59
N TYR A 291 11.23 -17.39 -12.82
CA TYR A 291 10.84 -16.08 -13.32
C TYR A 291 11.19 -15.00 -12.28
N GLU A 292 11.52 -13.79 -12.75
CA GLU A 292 11.61 -12.62 -11.89
C GLU A 292 10.23 -11.98 -11.74
N ILE A 293 9.82 -11.65 -10.53
CA ILE A 293 8.53 -11.01 -10.25
C ILE A 293 8.56 -9.57 -10.76
N PRO A 294 7.58 -9.12 -11.55
CA PRO A 294 7.48 -7.71 -11.93
C PRO A 294 7.40 -6.82 -10.69
N SER A 295 8.03 -5.63 -10.73
CA SER A 295 8.24 -4.85 -9.51
C SER A 295 7.93 -3.36 -9.63
N MET A 296 7.28 -2.92 -10.72
CA MET A 296 6.93 -1.52 -10.89
C MET A 296 5.43 -1.29 -10.73
N PRO A 297 5.03 -0.22 -10.03
CA PRO A 297 5.87 0.58 -9.12
C PRO A 297 6.22 -0.14 -7.83
N TYR A 298 5.62 -1.31 -7.54
CA TYR A 298 5.85 -2.15 -6.36
C TYR A 298 5.98 -3.60 -6.78
N ASN A 299 6.60 -4.46 -5.95
CA ASN A 299 6.62 -5.91 -6.19
C ASN A 299 5.19 -6.45 -6.27
N TRP A 300 4.86 -7.20 -7.32
CA TRP A 300 3.48 -7.59 -7.61
C TRP A 300 2.92 -8.69 -6.71
N LEU A 301 3.72 -9.40 -5.96
CA LEU A 301 3.24 -10.46 -5.06
C LEU A 301 3.25 -10.07 -3.59
N SER A 302 4.34 -9.45 -3.13
CA SER A 302 4.50 -9.14 -1.70
C SER A 302 5.43 -7.93 -1.48
N ASN A 303 5.75 -7.63 -0.21
CA ASN A 303 6.72 -6.61 0.22
C ASN A 303 6.43 -5.16 -0.26
N PRO A 304 5.40 -4.53 0.31
CA PRO A 304 4.46 -5.07 1.29
C PRO A 304 3.29 -5.78 0.62
N PRO A 305 2.62 -6.77 1.27
CA PRO A 305 1.37 -7.33 0.78
C PRO A 305 0.29 -6.26 0.82
N SER A 306 -0.20 -5.86 -0.35
CA SER A 306 -1.12 -4.74 -0.52
C SER A 306 -1.84 -4.86 -1.87
N LEU A 307 -2.40 -3.76 -2.38
CA LEU A 307 -3.08 -3.71 -3.68
C LEU A 307 -2.25 -4.22 -4.88
N ASN A 308 -0.92 -4.22 -4.77
CA ASN A 308 -0.01 -4.80 -5.76
C ASN A 308 -0.23 -6.30 -5.97
N MET A 309 -0.76 -7.03 -4.98
CA MET A 309 -1.13 -8.44 -5.12
C MET A 309 -2.18 -8.66 -6.22
N LEU A 310 -3.01 -7.67 -6.52
CA LEU A 310 -3.97 -7.75 -7.61
C LEU A 310 -3.29 -7.89 -8.98
N LEU A 311 -2.19 -7.14 -9.22
CA LEU A 311 -1.38 -7.34 -10.43
C LEU A 311 -0.74 -8.73 -10.42
N GLY A 312 -0.29 -9.18 -9.26
CA GLY A 312 0.29 -10.52 -9.08
C GLY A 312 -0.67 -11.64 -9.45
N ILE A 313 -1.95 -11.53 -9.09
CA ILE A 313 -2.99 -12.50 -9.44
C ILE A 313 -3.17 -12.58 -10.97
N TRP A 314 -3.32 -11.42 -11.63
CA TRP A 314 -3.45 -11.36 -13.10
C TRP A 314 -2.20 -11.93 -13.79
N TRP A 315 -1.02 -11.49 -13.38
CA TRP A 315 0.25 -11.93 -13.96
C TRP A 315 0.49 -13.43 -13.76
N LEU A 316 0.41 -13.91 -12.53
CA LEU A 316 0.73 -15.29 -12.19
C LEU A 316 -0.27 -16.27 -12.81
N GLY A 317 -1.54 -15.89 -12.90
CA GLY A 317 -2.56 -16.66 -13.59
C GLY A 317 -2.25 -16.84 -15.07
N ASN A 318 -1.94 -15.74 -15.77
CA ASN A 318 -1.57 -15.79 -17.19
C ASN A 318 -0.26 -16.56 -17.43
N LEU A 319 0.71 -16.45 -16.50
CA LEU A 319 1.97 -17.17 -16.60
C LEU A 319 1.79 -18.69 -16.42
N LEU A 320 1.08 -19.12 -15.37
CA LEU A 320 1.06 -20.53 -14.96
C LEU A 320 -0.12 -21.32 -15.53
N TYR A 321 -1.24 -20.65 -15.79
CA TYR A 321 -2.48 -21.28 -16.26
C TYR A 321 -3.12 -20.50 -17.42
N PRO A 322 -2.39 -20.27 -18.53
CA PRO A 322 -2.89 -19.45 -19.64
C PRO A 322 -4.22 -19.99 -20.24
N GLN A 323 -4.51 -21.28 -20.09
CA GLN A 323 -5.77 -21.89 -20.53
C GLN A 323 -7.00 -21.42 -19.73
N TYR A 324 -6.80 -20.87 -18.51
CA TYR A 324 -7.86 -20.32 -17.66
C TYR A 324 -7.77 -18.79 -17.57
N TYR A 325 -6.61 -18.20 -17.92
CA TYR A 325 -6.29 -16.77 -17.83
C TYR A 325 -5.85 -16.26 -19.21
N ASP A 326 -6.75 -16.44 -20.20
CA ASP A 326 -6.50 -16.13 -21.61
C ASP A 326 -6.72 -14.64 -21.91
N TYR A 327 -5.67 -13.85 -21.78
CA TYR A 327 -5.62 -12.42 -22.13
C TYR A 327 -4.18 -11.97 -22.39
N ASP A 328 -4.02 -10.85 -23.12
CA ASP A 328 -2.72 -10.20 -23.27
C ASP A 328 -2.33 -9.51 -21.95
N MET A 329 -1.27 -10.03 -21.31
CA MET A 329 -0.82 -9.49 -20.01
C MET A 329 -0.26 -8.07 -20.13
N ALA A 330 0.29 -7.68 -21.29
CA ALA A 330 0.76 -6.30 -21.49
C ALA A 330 -0.44 -5.32 -21.55
N GLU A 331 -1.51 -5.67 -22.26
CA GLU A 331 -2.75 -4.88 -22.28
C GLU A 331 -3.38 -4.82 -20.90
N LYS A 332 -3.44 -5.94 -20.16
CA LYS A 332 -3.97 -5.97 -18.80
C LYS A 332 -3.14 -5.10 -17.85
N THR A 333 -1.82 -5.11 -17.99
CA THR A 333 -0.93 -4.22 -17.21
C THR A 333 -1.24 -2.74 -17.49
N GLN A 334 -1.46 -2.38 -18.76
CA GLN A 334 -1.85 -1.00 -19.11
C GLN A 334 -3.17 -0.58 -18.46
N GLU A 335 -4.20 -1.44 -18.51
CA GLU A 335 -5.49 -1.18 -17.85
C GLU A 335 -5.32 -0.94 -16.35
N ILE A 336 -4.57 -1.79 -15.65
CA ILE A 336 -4.37 -1.70 -14.21
C ILE A 336 -3.55 -0.45 -13.84
N PHE A 337 -2.53 -0.11 -14.62
CA PHE A 337 -1.76 1.13 -14.42
C PHE A 337 -2.61 2.36 -14.60
N LYS A 338 -3.49 2.37 -15.60
CA LYS A 338 -4.46 3.45 -15.79
C LYS A 338 -5.42 3.56 -14.61
N LEU A 339 -5.94 2.43 -14.17
CA LEU A 339 -6.88 2.38 -13.04
C LEU A 339 -6.21 2.86 -11.74
N PHE A 340 -5.06 2.33 -11.35
CA PHE A 340 -4.49 2.60 -10.03
C PHE A 340 -3.74 3.94 -9.97
N TRP A 341 -2.94 4.24 -10.97
CA TRP A 341 -2.03 5.39 -10.93
C TRP A 341 -2.36 6.47 -11.96
N ASN A 342 -3.47 6.30 -12.70
CA ASN A 342 -3.84 7.19 -13.81
C ASN A 342 -2.67 7.42 -14.81
N TYR A 343 -1.82 6.40 -14.97
CA TYR A 343 -0.66 6.43 -15.84
C TYR A 343 -0.97 5.70 -17.16
N ASP A 344 -0.75 6.39 -18.28
CA ASP A 344 -0.93 5.81 -19.61
C ASP A 344 0.34 5.04 -20.03
N LEU A 345 0.45 3.79 -19.53
CA LEU A 345 1.55 2.90 -19.81
C LEU A 345 1.54 2.49 -21.28
N SER A 346 2.65 2.65 -22.02
CA SER A 346 2.73 2.16 -23.39
C SER A 346 2.87 0.63 -23.44
N GLY A 347 2.44 0.00 -24.54
CA GLY A 347 2.61 -1.44 -24.72
C GLY A 347 4.08 -1.89 -24.71
N GLU A 348 5.02 -1.04 -25.14
CA GLU A 348 6.45 -1.33 -25.06
C GLU A 348 6.94 -1.33 -23.60
N GLU A 349 6.53 -0.36 -22.80
CA GLU A 349 6.87 -0.31 -21.37
C GLU A 349 6.29 -1.51 -20.61
N ALA A 350 5.03 -1.89 -20.91
CA ALA A 350 4.41 -3.08 -20.33
C ALA A 350 5.20 -4.35 -20.67
N ARG A 351 5.58 -4.55 -21.91
CA ARG A 351 6.41 -5.69 -22.32
C ARG A 351 7.80 -5.68 -21.67
N GLN A 352 8.45 -4.52 -21.57
CA GLN A 352 9.74 -4.40 -20.87
C GLN A 352 9.61 -4.75 -19.38
N MET A 353 8.52 -4.36 -18.74
CA MET A 353 8.25 -4.69 -17.33
C MET A 353 8.06 -6.19 -17.11
N LEU A 354 7.57 -6.90 -18.11
CA LEU A 354 7.31 -8.34 -18.10
C LEU A 354 8.47 -9.18 -18.68
N ALA A 355 9.56 -8.60 -19.15
CA ALA A 355 10.59 -9.28 -19.94
C ALA A 355 11.21 -10.51 -19.25
N ASN A 356 11.36 -10.49 -17.91
CA ASN A 356 11.88 -11.62 -17.12
C ASN A 356 10.76 -12.45 -16.48
N SER A 357 9.51 -12.16 -16.81
CA SER A 357 8.31 -12.56 -16.11
C SER A 357 7.28 -13.22 -17.01
N THR A 358 7.71 -13.70 -18.19
CA THR A 358 6.89 -14.42 -19.17
C THR A 358 7.50 -15.81 -19.43
N LEU A 359 6.69 -16.71 -19.97
CA LEU A 359 7.18 -18.01 -20.42
C LEU A 359 8.37 -17.80 -21.35
N LYS A 360 9.44 -18.54 -21.09
CA LYS A 360 10.60 -18.54 -21.98
C LYS A 360 10.24 -19.29 -23.25
N ASP A 361 10.55 -18.73 -24.42
CA ASP A 361 10.39 -19.47 -25.66
C ASP A 361 11.21 -20.77 -25.52
N THR A 362 10.52 -21.90 -25.64
CA THR A 362 11.21 -23.22 -25.68
C THR A 362 12.18 -23.21 -26.85
N PRO A 363 13.46 -23.52 -26.67
CA PRO A 363 14.48 -23.43 -27.71
C PRO A 363 14.18 -24.35 -28.91
#